data_a8f7d4f2e922af601ea62fd264c74a11
#
_entry.id   a8f7d4f2e922af601ea62fd264c74a11
#
_cell.length_a   1.000
_cell.length_b   1.000
_cell.length_c   1.000
_cell.angle_alpha   90.00
_cell.angle_beta   90.00
_cell.angle_gamma   90.00
#
_symmetry.space_group_name_H-M   'P 1'
#
loop_
_entity.id
_entity.type
_entity.pdbx_description
1 polymer ?
#
loop_
_entity_poly.entity_id
_entity_poly.type
_entity_poly.pdbx_seq_one_letter_code
_entity_poly.pdbx_strand_id
1 'polypeptide(L)'
;MGQLIEGSNPSLSAIDIMKITIITIGKKHEAWVQPGIFRFLERLRAPFAAEMIILPHSSFEGDRARQEESERIFSRLNSDDFVILLDERGKNLSSPELSNLITDNINKHIVFIIGGAYGVTSDLRQKSNVVWSLSNLVFPHQLVRLILAEQLYRAQEIHRGSHYHHS
;
A
#
# COMPACT_ATOMS: atom_id res chain seq x y z
N MET A 1 18.98 -17.93 55.13
CA MET A 1 18.70 -16.70 54.39
C MET A 1 18.88 -16.94 52.91
N GLY A 2 17.81 -17.26 52.20
CA GLY A 2 17.80 -17.49 50.76
C GLY A 2 17.24 -16.26 50.08
N GLN A 3 18.06 -15.59 49.26
CA GLN A 3 17.59 -14.52 48.40
C GLN A 3 16.93 -15.16 47.18
N LEU A 4 15.63 -14.86 47.01
CA LEU A 4 14.88 -15.13 45.77
C LEU A 4 15.36 -14.16 44.71
N ILE A 5 15.96 -14.70 43.64
CA ILE A 5 16.26 -13.95 42.44
C ILE A 5 14.95 -13.87 41.65
N GLU A 6 14.30 -12.70 41.69
CA GLU A 6 13.21 -12.41 40.78
C GLU A 6 13.76 -12.33 39.35
N GLY A 7 13.47 -13.36 38.57
CA GLY A 7 13.68 -13.36 37.15
C GLY A 7 12.72 -12.39 36.49
N SER A 8 13.20 -11.21 36.11
CA SER A 8 12.50 -10.30 35.22
C SER A 8 12.28 -10.99 33.88
N ASN A 9 11.07 -11.45 33.62
CA ASN A 9 10.63 -11.80 32.29
C ASN A 9 10.82 -10.57 31.38
N PRO A 10 11.57 -10.69 30.26
CA PRO A 10 11.55 -9.62 29.27
C PRO A 10 10.12 -9.53 28.78
N SER A 11 9.49 -8.37 29.02
CA SER A 11 8.20 -8.03 28.41
C SER A 11 8.31 -8.26 26.92
N LEU A 12 7.43 -9.12 26.38
CA LEU A 12 7.20 -9.23 24.94
C LEU A 12 6.94 -7.81 24.43
N SER A 13 7.93 -7.20 23.78
CA SER A 13 7.78 -5.91 23.13
C SER A 13 6.60 -6.06 22.16
N ALA A 14 5.61 -5.18 22.31
CA ALA A 14 4.51 -5.10 21.36
C ALA A 14 5.11 -5.05 19.95
N ILE A 15 4.81 -6.03 19.12
CA ILE A 15 5.23 -6.01 17.72
C ILE A 15 4.50 -4.82 17.11
N ASP A 16 5.24 -3.79 16.75
CA ASP A 16 4.68 -2.62 16.07
C ASP A 16 4.04 -3.11 14.76
N ILE A 17 2.72 -3.05 14.70
CA ILE A 17 1.98 -3.43 13.50
C ILE A 17 2.10 -2.28 12.51
N MET A 18 2.73 -2.55 11.39
CA MET A 18 2.81 -1.64 10.25
C MET A 18 1.40 -1.45 9.67
N LYS A 19 0.90 -0.23 9.70
CA LYS A 19 -0.39 0.09 9.08
C LYS A 19 -0.18 0.48 7.62
N ILE A 20 -0.80 -0.30 6.72
CA ILE A 20 -0.82 -0.01 5.28
C ILE A 20 -2.27 0.23 4.85
N THR A 21 -2.54 1.35 4.21
CA THR A 21 -3.84 1.63 3.59
C THR A 21 -3.68 1.77 2.09
N ILE A 22 -4.50 1.08 1.31
CA ILE A 22 -4.59 1.24 -0.14
C ILE A 22 -5.83 2.07 -0.43
N ILE A 23 -5.66 3.27 -0.98
CA ILE A 23 -6.77 4.12 -1.43
C ILE A 23 -6.87 4.00 -2.94
N THR A 24 -8.04 3.63 -3.44
CA THR A 24 -8.29 3.52 -4.88
C THR A 24 -9.58 4.22 -5.26
N ILE A 25 -9.58 4.88 -6.41
CA ILE A 25 -10.77 5.47 -7.03
C ILE A 25 -11.46 4.43 -7.90
N GLY A 26 -12.78 4.37 -7.86
CA GLY A 26 -13.56 3.60 -8.81
C GLY A 26 -14.70 2.81 -8.21
N LYS A 27 -15.11 1.77 -8.92
CA LYS A 27 -16.18 0.84 -8.50
C LYS A 27 -15.62 -0.29 -7.63
N LYS A 28 -16.51 -1.05 -7.01
CA LYS A 28 -16.17 -2.30 -6.32
C LYS A 28 -15.32 -3.22 -7.21
N HIS A 29 -14.62 -4.16 -6.60
CA HIS A 29 -13.85 -5.15 -7.36
C HIS A 29 -14.76 -5.95 -8.30
N GLU A 30 -14.28 -6.20 -9.50
CA GLU A 30 -14.90 -7.12 -10.40
C GLU A 30 -14.79 -8.57 -9.88
N ALA A 31 -15.77 -9.42 -10.20
CA ALA A 31 -15.85 -10.77 -9.64
C ALA A 31 -14.62 -11.64 -9.90
N TRP A 32 -13.94 -11.43 -11.03
CA TRP A 32 -12.75 -12.20 -11.40
C TRP A 32 -11.49 -11.78 -10.63
N VAL A 33 -11.42 -10.54 -10.14
CA VAL A 33 -10.23 -10.02 -9.44
C VAL A 33 -10.35 -10.06 -7.93
N GLN A 34 -11.57 -9.96 -7.42
CA GLN A 34 -11.86 -9.87 -5.99
C GLN A 34 -11.28 -11.03 -5.17
N PRO A 35 -11.45 -12.31 -5.56
CA PRO A 35 -10.88 -13.42 -4.79
C PRO A 35 -9.34 -13.36 -4.71
N GLY A 36 -8.69 -12.89 -5.79
CA GLY A 36 -7.24 -12.72 -5.82
C GLY A 36 -6.74 -11.66 -4.85
N ILE A 37 -7.41 -10.50 -4.81
CA ILE A 37 -7.07 -9.42 -3.86
C ILE A 37 -7.20 -9.92 -2.43
N PHE A 38 -8.34 -10.53 -2.06
CA PHE A 38 -8.57 -11.04 -0.72
C PHE A 38 -7.56 -12.12 -0.35
N ARG A 39 -7.27 -13.05 -1.28
CA ARG A 39 -6.27 -14.10 -1.06
C ARG A 39 -4.93 -13.56 -0.59
N PHE A 40 -4.46 -12.45 -1.14
CA PHE A 40 -3.17 -11.88 -0.76
C PHE A 40 -3.27 -11.03 0.52
N LEU A 41 -4.28 -10.17 0.63
CA LEU A 41 -4.42 -9.29 1.80
C LEU A 41 -4.70 -10.09 3.09
N GLU A 42 -5.54 -11.13 3.04
CA GLU A 42 -5.85 -11.99 4.20
C GLU A 42 -4.65 -12.85 4.66
N ARG A 43 -3.63 -13.00 3.83
CA ARG A 43 -2.41 -13.73 4.16
C ARG A 43 -1.33 -12.85 4.78
N LEU A 44 -1.52 -11.55 4.83
CA LEU A 44 -0.60 -10.66 5.53
C LEU A 44 -0.60 -10.98 7.03
N ARG A 45 0.57 -10.93 7.63
CA ARG A 45 0.82 -11.22 9.06
C ARG A 45 1.72 -10.15 9.62
N ALA A 46 1.60 -9.89 10.92
CA ALA A 46 2.46 -8.93 11.60
C ALA A 46 3.95 -9.10 11.23
N PRO A 47 4.67 -8.00 10.99
CA PRO A 47 4.22 -6.62 11.17
C PRO A 47 3.34 -6.08 10.03
N PHE A 48 3.19 -6.78 8.90
CA PHE A 48 2.40 -6.34 7.76
C PHE A 48 0.90 -6.51 8.02
N ALA A 49 0.15 -5.42 7.87
CA ALA A 49 -1.31 -5.41 7.85
C ALA A 49 -1.80 -4.36 6.84
N ALA A 50 -2.69 -4.74 5.94
CA ALA A 50 -3.19 -3.82 4.91
C ALA A 50 -4.72 -3.87 4.81
N GLU A 51 -5.30 -2.70 4.56
CA GLU A 51 -6.71 -2.53 4.19
C GLU A 51 -6.83 -1.79 2.86
N MET A 52 -7.93 -2.01 2.14
CA MET A 52 -8.22 -1.31 0.89
C MET A 52 -9.51 -0.51 1.00
N ILE A 53 -9.41 0.79 0.73
CA ILE A 53 -10.52 1.75 0.72
C ILE A 53 -10.82 2.12 -0.73
N ILE A 54 -12.04 1.86 -1.17
CA ILE A 54 -12.52 2.23 -2.49
C ILE A 54 -13.33 3.50 -2.38
N LEU A 55 -12.83 4.59 -2.95
CA LEU A 55 -13.54 5.86 -3.04
C LEU A 55 -14.33 5.92 -4.36
N PRO A 56 -15.53 6.51 -4.37
CA PRO A 56 -16.32 6.62 -5.59
C PRO A 56 -15.60 7.48 -6.62
N HIS A 57 -15.71 7.10 -7.89
CA HIS A 57 -15.27 7.94 -9.00
C HIS A 57 -16.17 9.19 -9.14
N SER A 58 -15.66 10.22 -9.78
CA SER A 58 -16.43 11.41 -10.12
C SER A 58 -17.52 11.09 -11.14
N SER A 59 -18.59 11.88 -11.11
CA SER A 59 -19.59 11.92 -12.19
C SER A 59 -19.17 12.80 -13.37
N PHE A 60 -18.09 13.56 -13.21
CA PHE A 60 -17.52 14.40 -14.24
C PHE A 60 -16.46 13.65 -15.06
N GLU A 61 -15.92 14.33 -16.07
CA GLU A 61 -14.84 13.83 -16.93
C GLU A 61 -13.64 14.79 -16.90
N GLY A 62 -12.49 14.31 -17.40
CA GLY A 62 -11.28 15.09 -17.60
C GLY A 62 -10.75 15.73 -16.32
N ASP A 63 -10.35 17.00 -16.44
CA ASP A 63 -9.70 17.72 -15.32
C ASP A 63 -10.59 17.88 -14.10
N ARG A 64 -11.91 18.06 -14.32
CA ARG A 64 -12.85 18.19 -13.20
C ARG A 64 -12.98 16.91 -12.40
N ALA A 65 -13.02 15.75 -13.08
CA ALA A 65 -13.01 14.45 -12.41
C ALA A 65 -11.71 14.26 -11.62
N ARG A 66 -10.57 14.54 -12.27
CA ARG A 66 -9.26 14.46 -11.65
C ARG A 66 -9.15 15.31 -10.38
N GLN A 67 -9.67 16.54 -10.42
CA GLN A 67 -9.67 17.45 -9.29
C GLN A 67 -10.50 16.89 -8.13
N GLU A 68 -11.76 16.55 -8.38
CA GLU A 68 -12.69 16.04 -7.36
C GLU A 68 -12.18 14.72 -6.72
N GLU A 69 -11.67 13.80 -7.53
CA GLU A 69 -11.13 12.53 -7.06
C GLU A 69 -9.86 12.71 -6.23
N SER A 70 -8.98 13.63 -6.63
CA SER A 70 -7.79 13.97 -5.85
C SER A 70 -8.13 14.62 -4.52
N GLU A 71 -9.15 15.50 -4.46
CA GLU A 71 -9.64 16.08 -3.21
C GLU A 71 -10.20 15.02 -2.26
N ARG A 72 -10.93 14.02 -2.79
CA ARG A 72 -11.41 12.87 -1.99
C ARG A 72 -10.24 12.07 -1.41
N ILE A 73 -9.17 11.87 -2.16
CA ILE A 73 -7.95 11.21 -1.67
C ILE A 73 -7.28 12.08 -0.61
N PHE A 74 -7.07 13.36 -0.86
CA PHE A 74 -6.46 14.29 0.10
C PHE A 74 -7.18 14.29 1.45
N SER A 75 -8.52 14.23 1.45
CA SER A 75 -9.32 14.20 2.68
C SER A 75 -9.07 12.96 3.56
N ARG A 76 -8.36 11.95 3.04
CA ARG A 76 -8.02 10.71 3.74
C ARG A 76 -6.56 10.65 4.19
N LEU A 77 -5.74 11.61 3.80
CA LEU A 77 -4.33 11.64 4.14
C LEU A 77 -4.08 12.49 5.38
N ASN A 78 -3.16 12.03 6.21
CA ASN A 78 -2.61 12.79 7.32
C ASN A 78 -1.26 13.40 6.94
N SER A 79 -0.81 14.38 7.72
CA SER A 79 0.48 15.05 7.49
C SER A 79 1.67 14.10 7.52
N ASP A 80 1.60 13.09 8.38
CA ASP A 80 2.71 12.19 8.71
C ASP A 80 2.67 10.87 7.92
N ASP A 81 1.67 10.70 7.06
CA ASP A 81 1.56 9.53 6.19
C ASP A 81 2.74 9.46 5.21
N PHE A 82 3.26 8.25 5.02
CA PHE A 82 4.20 7.96 3.95
C PHE A 82 3.43 7.53 2.69
N VAL A 83 3.34 8.44 1.74
CA VAL A 83 2.46 8.30 0.57
C VAL A 83 3.23 7.76 -0.64
N ILE A 84 2.75 6.65 -1.19
CA ILE A 84 3.25 6.02 -2.42
C ILE A 84 2.15 6.09 -3.48
N LEU A 85 2.34 6.92 -4.49
CA LEU A 85 1.42 7.05 -5.61
C LEU A 85 1.81 6.08 -6.73
N LEU A 86 0.87 5.23 -7.14
CA LEU A 86 1.01 4.41 -8.34
C LEU A 86 0.65 5.26 -9.57
N ASP A 87 1.62 5.47 -10.44
CA ASP A 87 1.46 6.24 -11.68
C ASP A 87 2.48 5.74 -12.72
N GLU A 88 2.04 5.59 -13.97
CA GLU A 88 2.88 5.09 -15.07
C GLU A 88 4.16 5.93 -15.32
N ARG A 89 4.13 7.21 -14.91
CA ARG A 89 5.26 8.15 -15.02
C ARG A 89 6.21 8.08 -13.81
N GLY A 90 5.98 7.17 -12.90
CA GLY A 90 6.82 6.94 -11.74
C GLY A 90 8.10 6.13 -12.05
N LYS A 91 8.93 5.95 -11.03
CA LYS A 91 10.10 5.08 -11.10
C LYS A 91 9.67 3.61 -10.95
N ASN A 92 10.21 2.71 -11.74
CA ASN A 92 10.06 1.29 -11.50
C ASN A 92 10.87 0.87 -10.27
N LEU A 93 10.30 -0.03 -9.48
CA LEU A 93 10.95 -0.69 -8.36
C LEU A 93 10.91 -2.20 -8.56
N SER A 94 11.98 -2.88 -8.22
CA SER A 94 11.98 -4.33 -8.04
C SER A 94 11.22 -4.72 -6.77
N SER A 95 10.79 -5.97 -6.66
CA SER A 95 10.11 -6.46 -5.45
C SER A 95 10.97 -6.34 -4.19
N PRO A 96 12.30 -6.60 -4.22
CA PRO A 96 13.18 -6.32 -3.08
C PRO A 96 13.26 -4.83 -2.72
N GLU A 97 13.35 -3.94 -3.71
CA GLU A 97 13.34 -2.48 -3.45
C GLU A 97 12.03 -2.02 -2.81
N LEU A 98 10.89 -2.55 -3.26
CA LEU A 98 9.60 -2.28 -2.64
C LEU A 98 9.56 -2.80 -1.19
N SER A 99 10.05 -4.01 -0.94
CA SER A 99 10.12 -4.57 0.41
C SER A 99 10.94 -3.68 1.35
N ASN A 100 12.12 -3.24 0.90
CA ASN A 100 12.97 -2.33 1.68
C ASN A 100 12.29 -0.98 1.91
N LEU A 101 11.68 -0.39 0.88
CA LEU A 101 10.94 0.87 1.00
C LEU A 101 9.84 0.80 2.08
N ILE A 102 9.11 -0.31 2.13
CA ILE A 102 8.07 -0.54 3.14
C ILE A 102 8.69 -0.71 4.52
N THR A 103 9.71 -1.53 4.67
CA THR A 103 10.33 -1.83 5.97
C THR A 103 11.12 -0.66 6.55
N ASP A 104 11.74 0.16 5.71
CA ASP A 104 12.42 1.40 6.14
C ASP A 104 11.46 2.46 6.70
N ASN A 105 10.16 2.32 6.40
CA ASN A 105 9.11 3.21 6.88
C ASN A 105 8.12 2.51 7.84
N ILE A 106 8.55 1.44 8.51
CA ILE A 106 7.72 0.61 9.40
C ILE A 106 7.00 1.41 10.51
N ASN A 107 7.59 2.50 10.96
CA ASN A 107 7.06 3.36 12.03
C ASN A 107 6.05 4.41 11.52
N LYS A 108 5.73 4.40 10.22
CA LYS A 108 4.79 5.33 9.60
C LYS A 108 3.53 4.60 9.14
N HIS A 109 2.45 5.34 9.03
CA HIS A 109 1.30 4.86 8.27
C HIS A 109 1.62 4.99 6.77
N ILE A 110 1.68 3.86 6.06
CA ILE A 110 1.99 3.83 4.63
C ILE A 110 0.69 3.84 3.84
N VAL A 111 0.56 4.79 2.92
CA VAL A 111 -0.63 4.93 2.08
C VAL A 111 -0.26 4.74 0.62
N PHE A 112 -0.77 3.68 0.00
CA PHE A 112 -0.70 3.48 -1.44
C PHE A 112 -1.91 4.12 -2.11
N ILE A 113 -1.69 4.88 -3.19
CA ILE A 113 -2.75 5.56 -3.93
C ILE A 113 -2.81 5.01 -5.35
N ILE A 114 -4.00 4.57 -5.76
CA ILE A 114 -4.35 4.23 -7.15
C ILE A 114 -5.40 5.25 -7.59
N GLY A 115 -5.00 6.21 -8.43
CA GLY A 115 -5.88 7.26 -8.95
C GLY A 115 -6.99 6.74 -9.86
N GLY A 116 -7.84 7.65 -10.33
CA GLY A 116 -8.90 7.34 -11.29
C GLY A 116 -8.41 7.33 -12.74
N ALA A 117 -9.36 7.21 -13.68
CA ALA A 117 -9.08 7.12 -15.12
C ALA A 117 -8.31 8.32 -15.69
N TYR A 118 -8.46 9.48 -15.09
CA TYR A 118 -7.78 10.72 -15.49
C TYR A 118 -6.51 11.01 -14.66
N GLY A 119 -6.05 10.06 -13.86
CA GLY A 119 -4.89 10.21 -12.98
C GLY A 119 -5.19 11.08 -11.76
N VAL A 120 -4.15 11.73 -11.24
CA VAL A 120 -4.23 12.61 -10.07
C VAL A 120 -3.71 14.01 -10.40
N THR A 121 -4.06 14.99 -9.55
CA THR A 121 -3.54 16.36 -9.69
C THR A 121 -2.05 16.44 -9.42
N SER A 122 -1.41 17.53 -9.92
CA SER A 122 0.00 17.83 -9.62
C SER A 122 0.27 17.92 -8.12
N ASP A 123 -0.66 18.52 -7.37
CA ASP A 123 -0.52 18.72 -5.92
C ASP A 123 -0.49 17.39 -5.16
N LEU A 124 -1.37 16.45 -5.53
CA LEU A 124 -1.36 15.11 -4.93
C LEU A 124 -0.07 14.35 -5.29
N ARG A 125 0.41 14.49 -6.52
CA ARG A 125 1.69 13.93 -6.93
C ARG A 125 2.87 14.52 -6.13
N GLN A 126 2.89 15.83 -5.92
CA GLN A 126 3.94 16.52 -5.16
C GLN A 126 3.90 16.16 -3.67
N LYS A 127 2.70 15.90 -3.12
CA LYS A 127 2.52 15.42 -1.74
C LYS A 127 3.05 14.01 -1.54
N SER A 128 3.12 13.20 -2.60
CA SER A 128 3.55 11.81 -2.52
C SER A 128 5.06 11.73 -2.28
N ASN A 129 5.47 10.89 -1.33
CA ASN A 129 6.89 10.65 -1.02
C ASN A 129 7.57 9.85 -2.14
N VAL A 130 6.80 8.96 -2.78
CA VAL A 130 7.28 8.14 -3.90
C VAL A 130 6.19 8.10 -4.97
N VAL A 131 6.59 8.27 -6.22
CA VAL A 131 5.76 7.98 -7.39
C VAL A 131 6.31 6.71 -8.04
N TRP A 132 5.53 5.64 -7.97
CA TRP A 132 5.94 4.30 -8.37
C TRP A 132 5.19 3.82 -9.60
N SER A 133 5.93 3.38 -10.61
CA SER A 133 5.38 2.68 -11.77
C SER A 133 5.57 1.17 -11.62
N LEU A 134 4.49 0.41 -11.79
CA LEU A 134 4.53 -1.05 -11.76
C LEU A 134 5.31 -1.62 -12.95
N SER A 135 5.24 -0.95 -14.10
CA SER A 135 5.80 -1.40 -15.38
C SER A 135 5.78 -0.26 -16.38
N ASN A 136 6.51 -0.41 -17.48
CA ASN A 136 6.37 0.44 -18.66
C ASN A 136 5.10 0.14 -19.48
N LEU A 137 4.34 -0.89 -19.08
CA LEU A 137 3.02 -1.21 -19.63
C LEU A 137 1.94 -0.50 -18.83
N VAL A 138 0.84 -0.18 -19.50
CA VAL A 138 -0.37 0.35 -18.85
C VAL A 138 -1.29 -0.80 -18.48
N PHE A 139 -1.82 -0.79 -17.25
CA PHE A 139 -2.73 -1.82 -16.74
C PHE A 139 -4.09 -1.24 -16.41
N PRO A 140 -5.19 -2.01 -16.61
CA PRO A 140 -6.49 -1.66 -16.05
C PRO A 140 -6.44 -1.54 -14.52
N HIS A 141 -7.19 -0.59 -13.95
CA HIS A 141 -7.19 -0.33 -12.50
C HIS A 141 -7.49 -1.57 -11.64
N GLN A 142 -8.38 -2.45 -12.11
CA GLN A 142 -8.69 -3.70 -11.41
C GLN A 142 -7.46 -4.61 -11.28
N LEU A 143 -6.67 -4.71 -12.34
CA LEU A 143 -5.43 -5.49 -12.34
C LEU A 143 -4.36 -4.82 -11.48
N VAL A 144 -4.25 -3.49 -11.50
CA VAL A 144 -3.32 -2.74 -10.62
C VAL A 144 -3.58 -3.06 -9.15
N ARG A 145 -4.85 -3.12 -8.71
CA ARG A 145 -5.21 -3.49 -7.34
C ARG A 145 -4.74 -4.89 -6.98
N LEU A 146 -4.91 -5.86 -7.88
CA LEU A 146 -4.48 -7.24 -7.66
C LEU A 146 -2.97 -7.36 -7.61
N ILE A 147 -2.26 -6.70 -8.55
CA ILE A 147 -0.79 -6.68 -8.57
C ILE A 147 -0.25 -6.06 -7.28
N LEU A 148 -0.81 -4.94 -6.83
CA LEU A 148 -0.38 -4.31 -5.58
C LEU A 148 -0.60 -5.23 -4.38
N ALA A 149 -1.76 -5.88 -4.27
CA ALA A 149 -2.04 -6.83 -3.19
C ALA A 149 -1.03 -8.00 -3.18
N GLU A 150 -0.68 -8.53 -4.36
CA GLU A 150 0.34 -9.58 -4.51
C GLU A 150 1.73 -9.05 -4.11
N GLN A 151 2.11 -7.86 -4.55
CA GLN A 151 3.41 -7.28 -4.24
C GLN A 151 3.56 -6.95 -2.75
N LEU A 152 2.52 -6.56 -2.05
CA LEU A 152 2.54 -6.41 -0.58
C LEU A 152 2.77 -7.75 0.11
N TYR A 153 2.11 -8.81 -0.33
CA TYR A 153 2.35 -10.16 0.17
C TYR A 153 3.78 -10.62 -0.14
N ARG A 154 4.28 -10.37 -1.34
CA ARG A 154 5.66 -10.67 -1.73
C ARG A 154 6.68 -9.91 -0.88
N ALA A 155 6.44 -8.62 -0.62
CA ALA A 155 7.29 -7.81 0.25
C ALA A 155 7.39 -8.39 1.67
N GLN A 156 6.26 -8.83 2.23
CA GLN A 156 6.24 -9.56 3.49
C GLN A 156 7.10 -10.83 3.44
N GLU A 157 6.94 -11.62 2.38
CA GLU A 157 7.66 -12.89 2.25
C GLU A 157 9.18 -12.69 2.06
N ILE A 158 9.59 -11.63 1.34
CA ILE A 158 10.99 -11.20 1.24
C ILE A 158 11.52 -10.80 2.63
N HIS A 159 10.77 -9.96 3.36
CA HIS A 159 11.15 -9.53 4.71
C HIS A 159 11.32 -10.71 5.68
N ARG A 160 10.51 -11.75 5.52
CA ARG A 160 10.58 -12.98 6.34
C ARG A 160 11.64 -13.97 5.87
N GLY A 161 12.31 -13.72 4.75
CA GLY A 161 13.28 -14.65 4.16
C GLY A 161 12.66 -15.95 3.64
N SER A 162 11.38 -15.93 3.23
CA SER A 162 10.72 -17.12 2.71
C SER A 162 11.11 -17.43 1.26
N HIS A 163 10.85 -18.67 0.83
CA HIS A 163 11.11 -19.11 -0.55
C HIS A 163 10.06 -18.66 -1.58
N TYR A 164 9.14 -17.76 -1.21
CA TYR A 164 8.12 -17.27 -2.14
C TYR A 164 8.71 -16.41 -3.25
N HIS A 165 9.77 -15.66 -2.94
CA HIS A 165 10.49 -14.85 -3.91
C HIS A 165 11.74 -15.62 -4.36
N HIS A 166 11.80 -15.95 -5.65
CA HIS A 166 12.99 -16.50 -6.32
C HIS A 166 13.69 -15.36 -7.06
N SER A 167 14.92 -15.07 -6.69
CA SER A 167 15.82 -14.13 -7.38
C SER A 167 16.50 -14.80 -8.57
#